data_24161c05b313dd903420491a19750d96
#
_entry.id   24161c05b313dd903420491a19750d96
#
_cell.length_a   1.000
_cell.length_b   1.000
_cell.length_c   1.000
_cell.angle_alpha   90.00
_cell.angle_beta   90.00
_cell.angle_gamma   90.00
#
_symmetry.space_group_name_H-M   'P 1'
#
loop_
_entity.id
_entity.type
_entity.pdbx_description
1 polymer ?
#
loop_
_entity_poly.entity_id
_entity_poly.type
_entity_poly.pdbx_seq_one_letter_code
_entity_poly.pdbx_strand_id
1 'polypeptide(L)'
;MAWYLHDMELGLNNKEQDIFMDKKIKALFFDIDGTLVSFKSHRIPQSTVDALEQAKKNGVEVYISTGRPKQIINNLGQIEHLIDGYITANGARCFVEDTLVSQHAILPSDVKKIIEAADRDNYPAIVVSESRFAIHHYTDEVYEIFCKGLGVDSSVFVTDLNRLGDEAILQVTPFCTVEQEALLMPTLENCTSGRWHPAFTDITARGADKGKGLQAMADYLGLNIEETMAFGDGGNDISIIKKAGVGVAMGNAGDELKQVADYITTHVDEDGVKNALIKYGVI
;
A
#
# COMPACT_ATOMS: atom_id res chain seq x y z
N MET A 1 2.92 -52.62 -0.10
CA MET A 1 1.69 -52.08 0.53
C MET A 1 2.05 -50.97 1.49
N ALA A 2 2.75 -49.92 1.00
CA ALA A 2 3.24 -48.79 1.83
C ALA A 2 3.48 -47.53 0.99
N TRP A 3 2.57 -47.21 0.01
CA TRP A 3 2.67 -46.05 -0.86
C TRP A 3 1.35 -45.28 -0.98
N TYR A 4 0.39 -45.42 -0.05
CA TYR A 4 -0.96 -44.88 -0.13
C TYR A 4 -1.39 -43.99 1.04
N LEU A 5 -0.48 -43.49 1.90
CA LEU A 5 -0.84 -42.69 3.08
C LEU A 5 -0.13 -41.35 3.21
N HIS A 6 0.25 -40.68 2.12
CA HIS A 6 0.86 -39.33 2.22
C HIS A 6 0.09 -38.20 1.48
N ASP A 7 -1.09 -38.46 0.92
CA ASP A 7 -1.88 -37.48 0.14
C ASP A 7 -3.22 -37.10 0.79
N MET A 8 -3.35 -37.17 2.10
CA MET A 8 -4.61 -36.85 2.80
C MET A 8 -4.56 -35.66 3.75
N GLU A 9 -3.73 -34.64 3.51
CA GLU A 9 -3.68 -33.41 4.36
C GLU A 9 -3.73 -32.08 3.59
N LEU A 10 -4.36 -32.01 2.42
CA LEU A 10 -4.80 -30.75 1.82
C LEU A 10 -6.17 -30.96 1.18
N GLY A 11 -7.22 -30.76 1.98
CA GLY A 11 -8.62 -30.98 1.57
C GLY A 11 -9.19 -29.92 0.62
N LEU A 12 -8.56 -29.72 -0.50
CA LEU A 12 -9.16 -29.02 -1.65
C LEU A 12 -9.49 -30.08 -2.70
N ASN A 13 -10.76 -30.16 -3.09
CA ASN A 13 -11.21 -31.01 -4.20
C ASN A 13 -10.47 -30.62 -5.48
N ASN A 14 -10.02 -31.62 -6.28
CA ASN A 14 -9.38 -31.39 -7.59
C ASN A 14 -10.18 -30.44 -8.51
N LYS A 15 -11.51 -30.36 -8.34
CA LYS A 15 -12.37 -29.41 -9.06
C LYS A 15 -12.17 -27.96 -8.64
N GLU A 16 -11.81 -27.67 -7.38
CA GLU A 16 -11.51 -26.30 -6.92
C GLU A 16 -10.11 -25.89 -7.36
N GLN A 17 -9.16 -26.82 -7.43
CA GLN A 17 -7.84 -26.58 -8.00
C GLN A 17 -7.91 -26.29 -9.52
N ASP A 18 -8.75 -27.00 -10.26
CA ASP A 18 -8.94 -26.78 -11.70
C ASP A 18 -9.65 -25.45 -12.00
N ILE A 19 -10.55 -24.98 -11.12
CA ILE A 19 -11.23 -23.66 -11.27
C ILE A 19 -10.27 -22.48 -11.05
N PHE A 20 -9.25 -22.62 -10.19
CA PHE A 20 -8.23 -21.59 -9.99
C PHE A 20 -7.18 -21.55 -11.11
N MET A 21 -6.93 -22.66 -11.82
CA MET A 21 -5.94 -22.77 -12.90
C MET A 21 -6.40 -22.14 -14.24
N ASP A 22 -7.70 -21.84 -14.41
CA ASP A 22 -8.22 -21.29 -15.66
C ASP A 22 -8.33 -19.75 -15.68
N LYS A 23 -8.02 -19.07 -14.55
CA LYS A 23 -8.06 -17.61 -14.46
C LYS A 23 -6.66 -17.03 -14.72
N LYS A 24 -6.46 -16.51 -15.92
CA LYS A 24 -5.19 -15.87 -16.28
C LYS A 24 -5.04 -14.52 -15.55
N ILE A 25 -4.11 -14.44 -14.61
CA ILE A 25 -3.72 -13.17 -13.98
C ILE A 25 -3.16 -12.23 -15.04
N LYS A 26 -3.65 -10.98 -15.06
CA LYS A 26 -3.23 -9.93 -16.01
C LYS A 26 -2.58 -8.74 -15.31
N ALA A 27 -2.88 -8.51 -14.02
CA ALA A 27 -2.36 -7.39 -13.27
C ALA A 27 -1.94 -7.80 -11.85
N LEU A 28 -0.76 -7.37 -11.44
CA LEU A 28 -0.16 -7.59 -10.13
C LEU A 28 -0.12 -6.27 -9.37
N PHE A 29 -0.53 -6.28 -8.10
CA PHE A 29 -0.53 -5.13 -7.22
C PHE A 29 0.33 -5.43 -5.99
N PHE A 30 1.33 -4.60 -5.73
CA PHE A 30 2.30 -4.84 -4.66
C PHE A 30 2.32 -3.69 -3.67
N ASP A 31 2.25 -3.99 -2.38
CA ASP A 31 2.79 -3.09 -1.38
C ASP A 31 4.32 -3.00 -1.48
N ILE A 32 4.91 -1.96 -0.86
CA ILE A 32 6.35 -1.70 -0.94
C ILE A 32 7.09 -2.32 0.24
N ASP A 33 6.83 -1.79 1.42
CA ASP A 33 7.67 -1.99 2.61
C ASP A 33 7.31 -3.30 3.32
N GLY A 34 8.19 -4.29 3.27
CA GLY A 34 7.92 -5.66 3.77
C GLY A 34 7.33 -6.59 2.73
N THR A 35 6.94 -6.09 1.55
CA THR A 35 6.40 -6.88 0.44
C THR A 35 7.38 -6.95 -0.73
N LEU A 36 7.69 -5.83 -1.37
CA LEU A 36 8.74 -5.74 -2.40
C LEU A 36 10.11 -5.47 -1.78
N VAL A 37 10.15 -4.52 -0.85
CA VAL A 37 11.40 -4.05 -0.23
C VAL A 37 11.58 -4.70 1.14
N SER A 38 12.71 -5.37 1.32
CA SER A 38 13.09 -5.98 2.60
C SER A 38 13.41 -4.92 3.66
N PHE A 39 12.84 -5.05 4.85
CA PHE A 39 13.23 -4.22 6.01
C PHE A 39 14.69 -4.43 6.44
N LYS A 40 15.28 -5.58 6.11
CA LYS A 40 16.65 -5.92 6.49
C LYS A 40 17.70 -5.33 5.54
N SER A 41 17.47 -5.45 4.23
CA SER A 41 18.42 -5.01 3.20
C SER A 41 18.09 -3.64 2.63
N HIS A 42 16.88 -3.12 2.86
CA HIS A 42 16.32 -1.91 2.23
C HIS A 42 16.37 -1.96 0.69
N ARG A 43 16.31 -3.16 0.12
CA ARG A 43 16.36 -3.43 -1.32
C ARG A 43 15.33 -4.47 -1.71
N ILE A 44 14.98 -4.49 -2.99
CA ILE A 44 14.18 -5.55 -3.59
C ILE A 44 15.09 -6.76 -3.83
N PRO A 45 14.72 -7.99 -3.36
CA PRO A 45 15.46 -9.20 -3.66
C PRO A 45 15.59 -9.41 -5.17
N GLN A 46 16.77 -9.86 -5.64
CA GLN A 46 16.99 -10.07 -7.08
C GLN A 46 16.01 -11.06 -7.68
N SER A 47 15.64 -12.11 -6.94
CA SER A 47 14.62 -13.09 -7.36
C SER A 47 13.27 -12.46 -7.64
N THR A 48 12.89 -11.40 -6.90
CA THR A 48 11.66 -10.64 -7.14
C THR A 48 11.80 -9.81 -8.41
N VAL A 49 12.92 -9.13 -8.64
CA VAL A 49 13.18 -8.38 -9.87
C VAL A 49 13.07 -9.31 -11.10
N ASP A 50 13.77 -10.44 -11.07
CA ASP A 50 13.76 -11.43 -12.18
C ASP A 50 12.34 -11.98 -12.44
N ALA A 51 11.58 -12.22 -11.37
CA ALA A 51 10.20 -12.70 -11.45
C ALA A 51 9.25 -11.66 -12.08
N LEU A 52 9.39 -10.38 -11.70
CA LEU A 52 8.60 -9.30 -12.30
C LEU A 52 8.96 -9.08 -13.78
N GLU A 53 10.25 -9.15 -14.15
CA GLU A 53 10.66 -9.11 -15.55
C GLU A 53 10.04 -10.26 -16.35
N GLN A 54 9.97 -11.46 -15.77
CA GLN A 54 9.34 -12.60 -16.43
C GLN A 54 7.82 -12.40 -16.56
N ALA A 55 7.16 -11.90 -15.52
CA ALA A 55 5.72 -11.57 -15.56
C ALA A 55 5.42 -10.54 -16.68
N LYS A 56 6.23 -9.49 -16.80
CA LYS A 56 6.11 -8.51 -17.90
C LYS A 56 6.27 -9.15 -19.28
N LYS A 57 7.24 -10.06 -19.45
CA LYS A 57 7.41 -10.82 -20.71
C LYS A 57 6.21 -11.69 -21.04
N ASN A 58 5.48 -12.18 -20.02
CA ASN A 58 4.25 -12.94 -20.16
C ASN A 58 3.01 -12.05 -20.41
N GLY A 59 3.19 -10.71 -20.48
CA GLY A 59 2.13 -9.74 -20.74
C GLY A 59 1.32 -9.37 -19.48
N VAL A 60 1.88 -9.55 -18.29
CA VAL A 60 1.24 -9.19 -17.01
C VAL A 60 1.71 -7.82 -16.58
N GLU A 61 0.78 -6.96 -16.20
CA GLU A 61 1.05 -5.59 -15.76
C GLU A 61 1.41 -5.54 -14.27
N VAL A 62 2.22 -4.55 -13.88
CA VAL A 62 2.76 -4.40 -12.53
C VAL A 62 2.38 -3.04 -11.96
N TYR A 63 1.68 -3.05 -10.83
CA TYR A 63 1.20 -1.86 -10.14
C TYR A 63 1.70 -1.82 -8.70
N ILE A 64 1.96 -0.63 -8.19
CA ILE A 64 2.31 -0.39 -6.79
C ILE A 64 1.07 0.04 -6.03
N SER A 65 0.88 -0.49 -4.81
CA SER A 65 -0.22 -0.12 -3.91
C SER A 65 0.32 0.15 -2.51
N THR A 66 0.53 1.41 -2.16
CA THR A 66 1.27 1.80 -0.96
C THR A 66 0.57 2.87 -0.12
N GLY A 67 0.88 2.90 1.18
CA GLY A 67 0.57 4.02 2.05
C GLY A 67 1.41 5.27 1.78
N ARG A 68 2.55 5.10 1.10
CA ARG A 68 3.42 6.23 0.74
C ARG A 68 2.75 7.11 -0.31
N PRO A 69 2.76 8.44 -0.16
CA PRO A 69 2.53 9.36 -1.26
C PRO A 69 3.64 9.24 -2.32
N LYS A 70 3.32 9.53 -3.59
CA LYS A 70 4.24 9.35 -4.74
C LYS A 70 5.60 10.02 -4.53
N GLN A 71 5.60 11.20 -3.93
CA GLN A 71 6.79 12.05 -3.77
C GLN A 71 7.88 11.44 -2.86
N ILE A 72 7.52 10.48 -2.00
CA ILE A 72 8.48 9.79 -1.11
C ILE A 72 8.71 8.31 -1.48
N ILE A 73 8.26 7.89 -2.65
CA ILE A 73 8.61 6.59 -3.19
C ILE A 73 9.99 6.72 -3.84
N ASN A 74 11.04 6.29 -3.14
CA ASN A 74 12.43 6.46 -3.54
C ASN A 74 13.25 5.15 -3.54
N ASN A 75 12.59 4.02 -3.28
CA ASN A 75 13.23 2.71 -3.07
C ASN A 75 12.87 1.65 -4.13
N LEU A 76 12.25 2.05 -5.25
CA LEU A 76 11.81 1.17 -6.33
C LEU A 76 12.72 1.23 -7.59
N GLY A 77 13.86 1.90 -7.54
CA GLY A 77 14.74 2.11 -8.71
C GLY A 77 15.16 0.82 -9.44
N GLN A 78 15.17 -0.35 -8.76
CA GLN A 78 15.48 -1.64 -9.38
C GLN A 78 14.40 -2.10 -10.37
N ILE A 79 13.13 -1.68 -10.19
CA ILE A 79 11.97 -2.12 -10.97
C ILE A 79 11.16 -0.97 -11.57
N GLU A 80 11.62 0.28 -11.47
CA GLU A 80 10.87 1.46 -11.91
C GLU A 80 10.40 1.34 -13.38
N HIS A 81 11.24 0.75 -14.23
CA HIS A 81 10.97 0.50 -15.64
C HIS A 81 9.92 -0.60 -15.91
N LEU A 82 9.50 -1.33 -14.88
CA LEU A 82 8.48 -2.39 -14.96
C LEU A 82 7.11 -1.93 -14.49
N ILE A 83 7.03 -0.78 -13.80
CA ILE A 83 5.82 -0.30 -13.13
C ILE A 83 4.92 0.42 -14.12
N ASP A 84 3.67 -0.03 -14.24
CA ASP A 84 2.65 0.53 -15.12
C ASP A 84 1.78 1.61 -14.44
N GLY A 85 1.69 1.60 -13.10
CA GLY A 85 0.91 2.61 -12.38
C GLY A 85 0.94 2.43 -10.86
N TYR A 86 0.18 3.28 -10.17
CA TYR A 86 0.29 3.42 -8.72
C TYR A 86 -1.06 3.65 -8.05
N ILE A 87 -1.24 3.04 -6.90
CA ILE A 87 -2.20 3.37 -5.86
C ILE A 87 -1.39 3.92 -4.69
N THR A 88 -1.52 5.21 -4.37
CA THR A 88 -0.70 5.90 -3.36
C THR A 88 -1.55 6.47 -2.23
N ALA A 89 -0.91 6.83 -1.11
CA ALA A 89 -1.55 7.37 0.08
C ALA A 89 -2.78 6.52 0.49
N ASN A 90 -2.57 5.19 0.61
CA ASN A 90 -3.61 4.21 0.96
C ASN A 90 -4.86 4.27 0.04
N GLY A 91 -4.71 4.56 -1.26
CA GLY A 91 -5.81 4.65 -2.21
C GLY A 91 -6.38 6.05 -2.38
N ALA A 92 -5.79 7.07 -1.74
CA ALA A 92 -6.23 8.46 -1.93
C ALA A 92 -5.96 8.97 -3.35
N ARG A 93 -4.96 8.40 -4.05
CA ARG A 93 -4.69 8.75 -5.45
C ARG A 93 -4.22 7.54 -6.24
N CYS A 94 -4.90 7.27 -7.37
CA CYS A 94 -4.58 6.19 -8.29
C CYS A 94 -4.30 6.76 -9.67
N PHE A 95 -3.22 6.30 -10.35
CA PHE A 95 -2.86 6.77 -11.67
C PHE A 95 -2.09 5.71 -12.47
N VAL A 96 -2.25 5.75 -13.79
CA VAL A 96 -1.52 4.94 -14.76
C VAL A 96 -0.73 5.91 -15.63
N GLU A 97 0.58 5.74 -15.68
CA GLU A 97 1.48 6.74 -16.26
C GLU A 97 1.18 8.14 -15.67
N ASP A 98 0.77 9.11 -16.50
CA ASP A 98 0.37 10.46 -16.08
C ASP A 98 -1.16 10.64 -15.98
N THR A 99 -1.93 9.57 -16.23
CA THR A 99 -3.40 9.65 -16.23
C THR A 99 -3.95 9.39 -14.83
N LEU A 100 -4.63 10.38 -14.26
CA LEU A 100 -5.35 10.24 -13.00
C LEU A 100 -6.57 9.34 -13.20
N VAL A 101 -6.60 8.21 -12.47
CA VAL A 101 -7.71 7.24 -12.49
C VAL A 101 -8.75 7.59 -11.41
N SER A 102 -8.29 7.82 -10.18
CA SER A 102 -9.18 8.23 -9.08
C SER A 102 -8.43 9.06 -8.05
N GLN A 103 -9.17 9.94 -7.35
CA GLN A 103 -8.63 10.75 -6.26
C GLN A 103 -9.69 10.97 -5.18
N HIS A 104 -9.28 10.80 -3.92
CA HIS A 104 -10.09 11.03 -2.73
C HIS A 104 -9.37 12.02 -1.82
N ALA A 105 -9.79 13.28 -1.86
CA ALA A 105 -9.22 14.34 -1.03
C ALA A 105 -9.96 14.45 0.30
N ILE A 106 -9.24 14.87 1.34
CA ILE A 106 -9.81 15.27 2.62
C ILE A 106 -10.56 16.59 2.43
N LEU A 107 -11.74 16.74 3.04
CA LEU A 107 -12.50 17.97 2.99
C LEU A 107 -11.68 19.12 3.60
N PRO A 108 -11.68 20.33 3.01
CA PRO A 108 -10.96 21.48 3.57
C PRO A 108 -11.38 21.80 5.01
N SER A 109 -12.66 21.59 5.36
CA SER A 109 -13.17 21.73 6.73
C SER A 109 -12.52 20.74 7.71
N ASP A 110 -12.23 19.50 7.27
CA ASP A 110 -11.59 18.49 8.09
C ASP A 110 -10.09 18.75 8.21
N VAL A 111 -9.41 19.15 7.12
CA VAL A 111 -8.00 19.59 7.17
C VAL A 111 -7.83 20.72 8.20
N LYS A 112 -8.72 21.71 8.17
CA LYS A 112 -8.70 22.82 9.13
C LYS A 112 -8.83 22.32 10.57
N LYS A 113 -9.79 21.42 10.88
CA LYS A 113 -9.95 20.85 12.22
C LYS A 113 -8.73 20.08 12.70
N ILE A 114 -8.05 19.34 11.80
CA ILE A 114 -6.83 18.60 12.11
C ILE A 114 -5.70 19.57 12.48
N ILE A 115 -5.51 20.65 11.71
CA ILE A 115 -4.48 21.66 11.97
C ILE A 115 -4.78 22.44 13.26
N GLU A 116 -6.05 22.83 13.50
CA GLU A 116 -6.46 23.47 14.75
C GLU A 116 -6.23 22.57 16.00
N ALA A 117 -6.39 21.26 15.86
CA ALA A 117 -6.05 20.30 16.91
C ALA A 117 -4.53 20.21 17.12
N ALA A 118 -3.74 20.22 16.04
CA ALA A 118 -2.29 20.26 16.13
C ALA A 118 -1.77 21.53 16.83
N ASP A 119 -2.37 22.68 16.53
CA ASP A 119 -2.06 23.95 17.20
C ASP A 119 -2.42 23.92 18.68
N ARG A 120 -3.63 23.47 19.02
CA ARG A 120 -4.13 23.42 20.40
C ARG A 120 -3.29 22.51 21.29
N ASP A 121 -2.92 21.35 20.78
CA ASP A 121 -2.26 20.28 21.53
C ASP A 121 -0.73 20.24 21.27
N ASN A 122 -0.23 21.18 20.45
CA ASN A 122 1.18 21.42 20.14
C ASN A 122 1.93 20.19 19.65
N TYR A 123 1.35 19.46 18.66
CA TYR A 123 2.03 18.36 17.97
C TYR A 123 2.26 18.64 16.48
N PRO A 124 3.30 18.05 15.87
CA PRO A 124 3.56 18.19 14.44
C PRO A 124 2.51 17.50 13.59
N ALA A 125 2.30 18.02 12.37
CA ALA A 125 1.49 17.36 11.37
C ALA A 125 2.14 17.47 9.97
N ILE A 126 2.24 16.35 9.25
CA ILE A 126 2.65 16.34 7.85
C ILE A 126 1.38 16.42 7.01
N VAL A 127 1.31 17.39 6.10
CA VAL A 127 0.19 17.60 5.18
C VAL A 127 0.65 17.27 3.76
N VAL A 128 0.00 16.29 3.16
CA VAL A 128 0.31 15.79 1.83
C VAL A 128 -0.73 16.26 0.84
N SER A 129 -0.29 17.08 -0.12
CA SER A 129 -1.12 17.48 -1.26
C SER A 129 -0.80 16.62 -2.50
N GLU A 130 -1.40 16.96 -3.63
CA GLU A 130 -1.17 16.27 -4.90
C GLU A 130 0.28 16.24 -5.35
N SER A 131 1.03 17.31 -5.08
CA SER A 131 2.42 17.47 -5.54
C SER A 131 3.42 17.82 -4.45
N ARG A 132 2.98 18.18 -3.26
CA ARG A 132 3.83 18.76 -2.20
C ARG A 132 3.59 18.12 -0.85
N PHE A 133 4.61 18.30 0.00
CA PHE A 133 4.57 18.01 1.44
C PHE A 133 4.78 19.29 2.23
N ALA A 134 3.91 19.54 3.18
CA ALA A 134 4.14 20.58 4.17
C ALA A 134 4.24 19.98 5.58
N ILE A 135 5.10 20.53 6.41
CA ILE A 135 5.15 20.18 7.83
C ILE A 135 4.70 21.39 8.65
N HIS A 136 3.64 21.16 9.42
CA HIS A 136 3.18 22.05 10.43
C HIS A 136 3.86 21.69 11.76
N HIS A 137 4.47 22.64 12.45
CA HIS A 137 5.26 22.44 13.69
C HIS A 137 6.41 21.42 13.53
N TYR A 138 7.38 21.70 12.65
CA TYR A 138 8.56 20.83 12.47
C TYR A 138 9.31 20.62 13.77
N THR A 139 9.62 19.37 14.11
CA THR A 139 10.37 18.96 15.30
C THR A 139 11.45 17.95 14.96
N ASP A 140 12.41 17.76 15.88
CA ASP A 140 13.45 16.74 15.76
C ASP A 140 12.84 15.32 15.69
N GLU A 141 11.70 15.09 16.34
CA GLU A 141 10.99 13.82 16.29
C GLU A 141 10.53 13.47 14.86
N VAL A 142 9.97 14.43 14.13
CA VAL A 142 9.61 14.26 12.71
C VAL A 142 10.84 13.92 11.89
N TYR A 143 11.96 14.59 12.14
CA TYR A 143 13.21 14.32 11.43
C TYR A 143 13.72 12.90 11.69
N GLU A 144 13.79 12.47 12.95
CA GLU A 144 14.30 11.14 13.31
C GLU A 144 13.40 10.01 12.77
N ILE A 145 12.08 10.16 12.89
CA ILE A 145 11.15 9.12 12.49
C ILE A 145 10.95 9.12 10.96
N PHE A 146 10.61 10.28 10.39
CA PHE A 146 10.18 10.34 8.99
C PHE A 146 11.37 10.46 8.03
N CYS A 147 12.33 11.37 8.30
CA CYS A 147 13.47 11.55 7.40
C CYS A 147 14.48 10.41 7.54
N LYS A 148 14.95 10.11 8.74
CA LYS A 148 15.92 9.02 8.93
C LYS A 148 15.27 7.63 8.85
N GLY A 149 14.13 7.42 9.51
CA GLY A 149 13.48 6.12 9.61
C GLY A 149 12.94 5.62 8.27
N LEU A 150 12.33 6.51 7.48
CA LEU A 150 11.78 6.20 6.16
C LEU A 150 12.68 6.60 4.99
N GLY A 151 13.86 7.18 5.27
CA GLY A 151 14.80 7.62 4.23
C GLY A 151 14.26 8.76 3.35
N VAL A 152 13.40 9.63 3.91
CA VAL A 152 12.82 10.77 3.19
C VAL A 152 13.77 11.96 3.26
N ASP A 153 14.13 12.53 2.11
CA ASP A 153 14.93 13.76 2.06
C ASP A 153 14.13 14.94 2.65
N SER A 154 14.69 15.59 3.67
CA SER A 154 14.04 16.74 4.31
C SER A 154 13.78 17.92 3.35
N SER A 155 14.47 17.99 2.22
CA SER A 155 14.26 19.02 1.19
C SER A 155 12.91 18.94 0.49
N VAL A 156 12.20 17.80 0.57
CA VAL A 156 10.85 17.65 -0.01
C VAL A 156 9.77 18.41 0.77
N PHE A 157 10.08 18.84 2.00
CA PHE A 157 9.12 19.51 2.86
C PHE A 157 9.12 21.04 2.66
N VAL A 158 7.93 21.61 2.63
CA VAL A 158 7.72 23.04 2.86
C VAL A 158 7.22 23.27 4.29
N THR A 159 7.68 24.33 4.93
CA THR A 159 7.29 24.67 6.32
C THR A 159 6.12 25.66 6.40
N ASP A 160 5.63 26.12 5.25
CA ASP A 160 4.50 27.04 5.14
C ASP A 160 3.34 26.35 4.41
N LEU A 161 2.25 26.07 5.14
CA LEU A 161 1.06 25.44 4.60
C LEU A 161 0.42 26.23 3.45
N ASN A 162 0.59 27.58 3.42
CA ASN A 162 0.09 28.41 2.35
C ASN A 162 0.72 28.07 0.98
N ARG A 163 1.89 27.45 0.99
CA ARG A 163 2.55 27.00 -0.25
C ARG A 163 1.88 25.78 -0.89
N LEU A 164 0.96 25.11 -0.19
CA LEU A 164 0.12 24.06 -0.80
C LEU A 164 -0.90 24.65 -1.76
N GLY A 165 -1.25 25.95 -1.60
CA GLY A 165 -2.23 26.62 -2.46
C GLY A 165 -3.61 25.96 -2.41
N ASP A 166 -4.23 25.81 -3.57
CA ASP A 166 -5.55 25.17 -3.72
C ASP A 166 -5.44 23.69 -4.07
N GLU A 167 -4.25 23.07 -3.91
CA GLU A 167 -4.07 21.64 -4.17
C GLU A 167 -4.94 20.79 -3.22
N ALA A 168 -5.50 19.72 -3.75
CA ALA A 168 -6.26 18.76 -2.93
C ALA A 168 -5.34 18.08 -1.90
N ILE A 169 -5.77 18.03 -0.65
CA ILE A 169 -5.06 17.35 0.44
C ILE A 169 -5.47 15.88 0.46
N LEU A 170 -4.50 15.01 0.27
CA LEU A 170 -4.70 13.56 0.14
C LEU A 170 -4.56 12.84 1.48
N GLN A 171 -3.65 13.33 2.33
CA GLN A 171 -3.35 12.74 3.62
C GLN A 171 -2.87 13.82 4.60
N VAL A 172 -3.20 13.66 5.86
CA VAL A 172 -2.57 14.38 6.97
C VAL A 172 -2.06 13.37 7.98
N THR A 173 -0.79 13.50 8.39
CA THR A 173 -0.15 12.61 9.36
C THR A 173 0.17 13.40 10.62
N PRO A 174 -0.78 13.51 11.59
CA PRO A 174 -0.53 14.13 12.88
C PRO A 174 0.30 13.22 13.78
N PHE A 175 1.30 13.78 14.44
CA PHE A 175 2.12 13.12 15.46
C PHE A 175 1.43 13.25 16.82
N CYS A 176 0.32 12.55 16.97
CA CYS A 176 -0.55 12.61 18.13
C CYS A 176 -0.62 11.25 18.85
N THR A 177 -0.99 11.28 20.14
CA THR A 177 -1.24 10.06 20.91
C THR A 177 -2.55 9.37 20.48
N VAL A 178 -2.74 8.12 20.91
CA VAL A 178 -3.99 7.38 20.68
C VAL A 178 -5.21 8.11 21.25
N GLU A 179 -5.04 8.73 22.44
CA GLU A 179 -6.09 9.49 23.11
C GLU A 179 -6.45 10.77 22.32
N GLN A 180 -5.44 11.48 21.80
CA GLN A 180 -5.65 12.67 20.97
C GLN A 180 -6.34 12.30 19.64
N GLU A 181 -5.94 11.19 19.00
CA GLU A 181 -6.61 10.66 17.83
C GLU A 181 -8.08 10.31 18.12
N ALA A 182 -8.34 9.63 19.23
CA ALA A 182 -9.71 9.25 19.63
C ALA A 182 -10.62 10.46 19.89
N LEU A 183 -10.05 11.59 20.29
CA LEU A 183 -10.79 12.86 20.46
C LEU A 183 -10.97 13.61 19.14
N LEU A 184 -9.99 13.55 18.23
CA LEU A 184 -10.02 14.24 16.95
C LEU A 184 -10.97 13.58 15.95
N MET A 185 -10.85 12.25 15.76
CA MET A 185 -11.55 11.53 14.69
C MET A 185 -13.07 11.71 14.68
N PRO A 186 -13.79 11.71 15.82
CA PRO A 186 -15.24 11.97 15.83
C PRO A 186 -15.66 13.37 15.37
N THR A 187 -14.73 14.33 15.32
CA THR A 187 -15.01 15.70 14.85
C THR A 187 -14.93 15.83 13.33
N LEU A 188 -14.30 14.87 12.66
CA LEU A 188 -14.10 14.86 11.22
C LEU A 188 -15.31 14.24 10.50
N GLU A 189 -15.73 14.85 9.39
CA GLU A 189 -16.93 14.45 8.66
C GLU A 189 -16.71 13.25 7.76
N ASN A 190 -15.58 13.24 7.03
CA ASN A 190 -15.33 12.25 5.98
C ASN A 190 -13.89 11.70 5.99
N CYS A 191 -13.37 11.42 7.18
CA CYS A 191 -12.03 10.86 7.32
C CYS A 191 -12.02 9.47 7.95
N THR A 192 -10.94 8.76 7.72
CA THR A 192 -10.53 7.55 8.43
C THR A 192 -9.08 7.69 8.85
N SER A 193 -8.67 6.98 9.89
CA SER A 193 -7.29 6.94 10.36
C SER A 193 -6.72 5.53 10.32
N GLY A 194 -5.41 5.43 10.10
CA GLY A 194 -4.65 4.19 10.15
C GLY A 194 -3.33 4.41 10.90
N ARG A 195 -3.20 3.84 12.10
CA ARG A 195 -2.01 3.94 12.92
C ARG A 195 -1.13 2.71 12.72
N TRP A 196 0.04 2.89 12.14
CA TRP A 196 1.05 1.85 11.95
C TRP A 196 2.36 2.15 12.70
N HIS A 197 2.46 3.33 13.31
CA HIS A 197 3.58 3.74 14.16
C HIS A 197 3.06 4.35 15.46
N PRO A 198 3.68 4.10 16.62
CA PRO A 198 3.18 4.63 17.91
C PRO A 198 3.13 6.16 17.97
N ALA A 199 4.02 6.87 17.27
CA ALA A 199 4.12 8.34 17.33
C ALA A 199 3.07 9.06 16.47
N PHE A 200 2.47 8.45 15.46
CA PHE A 200 1.58 9.14 14.52
C PHE A 200 0.49 8.23 13.94
N THR A 201 -0.49 8.84 13.32
CA THR A 201 -1.53 8.17 12.51
C THR A 201 -1.65 8.83 11.14
N ASP A 202 -1.98 8.07 10.11
CA ASP A 202 -2.32 8.62 8.80
C ASP A 202 -3.83 8.84 8.72
N ILE A 203 -4.24 10.07 8.45
CA ILE A 203 -5.64 10.44 8.22
C ILE A 203 -5.83 10.66 6.73
N THR A 204 -6.78 9.93 6.14
CA THR A 204 -7.17 10.03 4.72
C THR A 204 -8.67 10.19 4.59
N ALA A 205 -9.15 10.56 3.42
CA ALA A 205 -10.59 10.57 3.15
C ALA A 205 -11.18 9.16 3.28
N ARG A 206 -12.38 9.03 3.83
CA ARG A 206 -13.07 7.74 4.05
C ARG A 206 -13.27 6.91 2.76
N GLY A 207 -13.21 7.55 1.61
CA GLY A 207 -13.20 6.89 0.29
C GLY A 207 -11.88 6.22 -0.06
N ALA A 208 -10.78 6.62 0.57
CA ALA A 208 -9.44 6.13 0.28
C ALA A 208 -9.17 4.83 1.02
N ASP A 209 -9.07 3.72 0.30
CA ASP A 209 -8.47 2.47 0.75
C ASP A 209 -7.86 1.72 -0.44
N LYS A 210 -6.85 0.88 -0.18
CA LYS A 210 -6.12 0.17 -1.24
C LYS A 210 -7.03 -0.75 -2.08
N GLY A 211 -8.05 -1.36 -1.49
CA GLY A 211 -8.99 -2.23 -2.19
C GLY A 211 -9.91 -1.46 -3.14
N LYS A 212 -10.39 -0.26 -2.74
CA LYS A 212 -11.12 0.63 -3.65
C LYS A 212 -10.22 1.16 -4.75
N GLY A 213 -8.95 1.46 -4.43
CA GLY A 213 -7.95 1.83 -5.42
C GLY A 213 -7.77 0.73 -6.47
N LEU A 214 -7.65 -0.54 -6.06
CA LEU A 214 -7.58 -1.68 -6.97
C LEU A 214 -8.82 -1.77 -7.86
N GLN A 215 -10.04 -1.62 -7.28
CA GLN A 215 -11.26 -1.64 -8.07
C GLN A 215 -11.27 -0.53 -9.13
N ALA A 216 -10.94 0.70 -8.75
CA ALA A 216 -10.89 1.82 -9.69
C ALA A 216 -9.86 1.58 -10.81
N MET A 217 -8.69 1.01 -10.48
CA MET A 217 -7.68 0.64 -11.47
C MET A 217 -8.17 -0.46 -12.40
N ALA A 218 -8.78 -1.52 -11.86
CA ALA A 218 -9.33 -2.62 -12.66
C ALA A 218 -10.43 -2.12 -13.63
N ASP A 219 -11.35 -1.27 -13.14
CA ASP A 219 -12.41 -0.68 -13.96
C ASP A 219 -11.82 0.18 -15.10
N TYR A 220 -10.80 1.00 -14.80
CA TYR A 220 -10.12 1.83 -15.81
C TYR A 220 -9.42 1.00 -16.88
N LEU A 221 -8.77 -0.10 -16.47
CA LEU A 221 -8.02 -1.00 -17.35
C LEU A 221 -8.92 -1.99 -18.11
N GLY A 222 -10.20 -2.04 -17.79
CA GLY A 222 -11.13 -3.02 -18.36
C GLY A 222 -10.85 -4.46 -17.92
N LEU A 223 -10.29 -4.65 -16.72
CA LEU A 223 -9.99 -5.94 -16.12
C LEU A 223 -11.13 -6.42 -15.22
N ASN A 224 -11.39 -7.72 -15.23
CA ASN A 224 -12.17 -8.33 -14.18
C ASN A 224 -11.32 -8.45 -12.91
N ILE A 225 -11.94 -8.32 -11.74
CA ILE A 225 -11.23 -8.44 -10.45
C ILE A 225 -10.50 -9.79 -10.34
N GLU A 226 -11.10 -10.85 -10.86
CA GLU A 226 -10.52 -12.19 -10.88
C GLU A 226 -9.22 -12.30 -11.68
N GLU A 227 -8.91 -11.33 -12.53
CA GLU A 227 -7.67 -11.25 -13.30
C GLU A 227 -6.56 -10.50 -12.56
N THR A 228 -6.82 -10.10 -11.30
CA THR A 228 -5.87 -9.34 -10.46
C THR A 228 -5.28 -10.21 -9.34
N MET A 229 -4.04 -9.94 -8.99
CA MET A 229 -3.35 -10.56 -7.85
C MET A 229 -2.68 -9.47 -7.01
N ALA A 230 -2.90 -9.49 -5.69
CA ALA A 230 -2.37 -8.47 -4.80
C ALA A 230 -1.48 -9.09 -3.73
N PHE A 231 -0.41 -8.37 -3.35
CA PHE A 231 0.56 -8.77 -2.34
C PHE A 231 0.66 -7.70 -1.25
N GLY A 232 0.75 -8.13 0.01
CA GLY A 232 0.88 -7.24 1.14
C GLY A 232 1.42 -7.93 2.38
N ASP A 233 1.80 -7.14 3.40
CA ASP A 233 2.25 -7.64 4.70
C ASP A 233 1.65 -6.87 5.89
N GLY A 234 1.09 -5.68 5.68
CA GLY A 234 0.56 -4.79 6.69
C GLY A 234 -0.97 -4.77 6.83
N GLY A 235 -1.45 -4.17 7.92
CA GLY A 235 -2.90 -4.04 8.18
C GLY A 235 -3.64 -3.18 7.14
N ASN A 236 -2.97 -2.21 6.50
CA ASN A 236 -3.51 -1.40 5.42
C ASN A 236 -3.69 -2.16 4.10
N ASP A 237 -3.14 -3.39 4.01
CA ASP A 237 -3.29 -4.27 2.85
C ASP A 237 -4.53 -5.17 2.96
N ILE A 238 -5.17 -5.26 4.11
CA ILE A 238 -6.36 -6.13 4.31
C ILE A 238 -7.42 -5.86 3.25
N SER A 239 -7.66 -4.60 2.91
CA SER A 239 -8.68 -4.23 1.94
C SER A 239 -8.37 -4.69 0.52
N ILE A 240 -7.11 -4.56 0.07
CA ILE A 240 -6.70 -4.96 -1.27
C ILE A 240 -6.57 -6.48 -1.39
N ILE A 241 -6.07 -7.15 -0.35
CA ILE A 241 -5.97 -8.62 -0.30
C ILE A 241 -7.36 -9.27 -0.38
N LYS A 242 -8.35 -8.73 0.34
CA LYS A 242 -9.75 -9.20 0.25
C LYS A 242 -10.41 -8.87 -1.09
N LYS A 243 -9.95 -7.84 -1.78
CA LYS A 243 -10.59 -7.33 -3.00
C LYS A 243 -10.07 -8.01 -4.25
N ALA A 244 -8.78 -8.32 -4.32
CA ALA A 244 -8.15 -8.94 -5.49
C ALA A 244 -8.75 -10.32 -5.81
N GLY A 245 -8.62 -10.76 -7.07
CA GLY A 245 -8.98 -12.10 -7.49
C GLY A 245 -8.12 -13.17 -6.81
N VAL A 246 -6.86 -12.83 -6.47
CA VAL A 246 -5.96 -13.61 -5.61
C VAL A 246 -5.27 -12.66 -4.64
N GLY A 247 -5.56 -12.81 -3.36
CA GLY A 247 -4.91 -12.07 -2.28
C GLY A 247 -3.78 -12.87 -1.63
N VAL A 248 -2.55 -12.37 -1.67
CA VAL A 248 -1.35 -13.03 -1.15
C VAL A 248 -0.80 -12.27 0.04
N ALA A 249 -0.72 -12.93 1.19
CA ALA A 249 0.01 -12.43 2.34
C ALA A 249 1.47 -12.90 2.29
N MET A 250 2.41 -11.98 2.53
CA MET A 250 3.83 -12.33 2.68
C MET A 250 4.06 -13.17 3.94
N GLY A 251 5.10 -14.00 3.96
CA GLY A 251 5.45 -14.82 5.13
C GLY A 251 5.72 -14.00 6.39
N ASN A 252 6.22 -12.77 6.23
CA ASN A 252 6.41 -11.78 7.30
C ASN A 252 5.16 -10.97 7.66
N ALA A 253 4.02 -11.19 7.01
CA ALA A 253 2.78 -10.48 7.31
C ALA A 253 2.26 -10.74 8.72
N GLY A 254 1.49 -9.80 9.24
CA GLY A 254 0.76 -9.99 10.50
C GLY A 254 -0.35 -11.04 10.38
N ASP A 255 -0.72 -11.64 11.52
CA ASP A 255 -1.71 -12.73 11.57
C ASP A 255 -3.08 -12.30 11.01
N GLU A 256 -3.51 -11.06 11.23
CA GLU A 256 -4.78 -10.53 10.71
C GLU A 256 -4.84 -10.55 9.17
N LEU A 257 -3.73 -10.19 8.51
CA LEU A 257 -3.64 -10.25 7.05
C LEU A 257 -3.60 -11.69 6.55
N LYS A 258 -2.82 -12.56 7.22
CA LYS A 258 -2.72 -14.00 6.87
C LYS A 258 -4.07 -14.71 6.96
N GLN A 259 -4.94 -14.33 7.90
CA GLN A 259 -6.28 -14.93 8.06
C GLN A 259 -7.24 -14.61 6.90
N VAL A 260 -7.00 -13.55 6.15
CA VAL A 260 -7.89 -13.10 5.07
C VAL A 260 -7.33 -13.33 3.68
N ALA A 261 -6.09 -13.78 3.56
CA ALA A 261 -5.42 -14.04 2.30
C ALA A 261 -5.82 -15.41 1.73
N ASP A 262 -5.89 -15.50 0.40
CA ASP A 262 -6.09 -16.76 -0.32
C ASP A 262 -4.84 -17.64 -0.26
N TYR A 263 -3.66 -17.01 -0.16
CA TYR A 263 -2.39 -17.70 -0.07
C TYR A 263 -1.39 -16.96 0.82
N ILE A 264 -0.69 -17.72 1.66
CA ILE A 264 0.46 -17.22 2.43
C ILE A 264 1.71 -17.72 1.76
N THR A 265 2.50 -16.81 1.21
CA THR A 265 3.79 -17.14 0.60
C THR A 265 4.92 -17.12 1.62
N THR A 266 6.18 -17.31 1.20
CA THR A 266 7.36 -17.21 2.06
C THR A 266 7.71 -15.75 2.38
N HIS A 267 8.69 -15.56 3.27
CA HIS A 267 9.16 -14.24 3.68
C HIS A 267 9.69 -13.42 2.48
N VAL A 268 9.66 -12.09 2.56
CA VAL A 268 10.21 -11.20 1.52
C VAL A 268 11.68 -11.54 1.18
N ASP A 269 12.48 -11.93 2.19
CA ASP A 269 13.87 -12.37 2.02
C ASP A 269 14.03 -13.85 1.59
N GLU A 270 12.92 -14.56 1.38
CA GLU A 270 12.90 -16.00 1.04
C GLU A 270 12.11 -16.25 -0.26
N ASP A 271 12.34 -15.39 -1.26
CA ASP A 271 11.73 -15.48 -2.58
C ASP A 271 10.19 -15.41 -2.60
N GLY A 272 9.56 -14.77 -1.59
CA GLY A 272 8.11 -14.82 -1.38
C GLY A 272 7.27 -14.43 -2.59
N VAL A 273 7.61 -13.32 -3.26
CA VAL A 273 6.91 -12.87 -4.48
C VAL A 273 7.08 -13.90 -5.60
N LYS A 274 8.31 -14.31 -5.89
CA LYS A 274 8.61 -15.32 -6.92
C LYS A 274 7.84 -16.63 -6.70
N ASN A 275 7.86 -17.14 -5.46
CA ASN A 275 7.19 -18.40 -5.13
C ASN A 275 5.68 -18.34 -5.37
N ALA A 276 5.04 -17.23 -5.04
CA ALA A 276 3.63 -17.03 -5.32
C ALA A 276 3.34 -16.93 -6.83
N LEU A 277 4.16 -16.19 -7.59
CA LEU A 277 3.99 -16.07 -9.04
C LEU A 277 4.14 -17.42 -9.76
N ILE A 278 5.08 -18.27 -9.34
CA ILE A 278 5.24 -19.65 -9.85
C ILE A 278 4.00 -20.48 -9.49
N LYS A 279 3.54 -20.45 -8.22
CA LYS A 279 2.40 -21.23 -7.76
C LYS A 279 1.13 -20.95 -8.56
N TYR A 280 0.90 -19.71 -8.97
CA TYR A 280 -0.28 -19.30 -9.74
C TYR A 280 -0.04 -19.26 -11.26
N GLY A 281 1.08 -19.79 -11.74
CA GLY A 281 1.38 -19.90 -13.16
C GLY A 281 1.53 -18.56 -13.90
N VAL A 282 1.91 -17.50 -13.16
CA VAL A 282 2.19 -16.17 -13.74
C VAL A 282 3.54 -16.20 -14.46
N ILE A 283 4.50 -16.94 -13.90
CA ILE A 283 5.85 -17.16 -14.45
C ILE A 283 6.23 -18.63 -14.44
#